data_dc538e498ae7ff0e5b87a25804716b42
#
_entry.id   dc538e498ae7ff0e5b87a25804716b42
#
_cell.length_a   1.000
_cell.length_b   1.000
_cell.length_c   1.000
_cell.angle_alpha   90.00
_cell.angle_beta   90.00
_cell.angle_gamma   90.00
#
_symmetry.space_group_name_H-M   'P 1'
#
loop_
_entity.id
_entity.type
_entity.pdbx_description
1 polymer ?
#
loop_
_entity_poly.entity_id
_entity_poly.type
_entity_poly.pdbx_seq_one_letter_code
_entity_poly.pdbx_strand_id
1 'polypeptide(L)'
;MKKAIWDKFCSRFSIAETCVPLFATDAEGNVQHKPVGKDHRPILMRSDECEAMILSVTDLLVEGWTNKTNQFDGMLYMTGLKEAGNFVPLYIGKSETFGKGDRNLSANIKNLHKDKSKFARWGDNYAYHIGDLSACVLTGHAEEKKTLKYQSWADCLFKQGTQLRQPVYFWAKAWKPAHIGIWEEYGATPLAFLEYMLIGVAGQISPNLLNREGLARS
;
A
#
# COMPACT_ATOMS: atom_id res chain seq x y z
N MET A 1 -23.47 2.50 10.81
CA MET A 1 -22.46 2.37 11.89
C MET A 1 -21.05 2.14 11.35
N LYS A 2 -20.74 1.06 10.59
CA LYS A 2 -19.37 0.77 10.12
C LYS A 2 -18.79 1.84 9.19
N LYS A 3 -19.61 2.39 8.27
CA LYS A 3 -19.19 3.51 7.42
C LYS A 3 -18.79 4.74 8.23
N ALA A 4 -19.55 5.12 9.24
CA ALA A 4 -19.23 6.26 10.08
C ALA A 4 -17.91 6.07 10.88
N ILE A 5 -17.61 4.84 11.30
CA ILE A 5 -16.33 4.51 11.95
C ILE A 5 -15.17 4.71 10.95
N TRP A 6 -15.33 4.23 9.71
CA TRP A 6 -14.36 4.41 8.65
C TRP A 6 -14.15 5.89 8.31
N ASP A 7 -15.24 6.63 8.11
CA ASP A 7 -15.19 8.05 7.74
C ASP A 7 -14.49 8.87 8.85
N LYS A 8 -14.76 8.56 10.14
CA LYS A 8 -14.10 9.19 11.28
C LYS A 8 -12.59 8.90 11.32
N PHE A 9 -12.18 7.66 11.03
CA PHE A 9 -10.78 7.30 10.93
C PHE A 9 -10.11 8.05 9.77
N CYS A 10 -10.72 8.07 8.58
CA CYS A 10 -10.21 8.80 7.43
C CYS A 10 -10.07 10.30 7.70
N SER A 11 -11.05 10.92 8.33
CA SER A 11 -11.03 12.33 8.70
C SER A 11 -9.92 12.64 9.72
N ARG A 12 -9.75 11.80 10.75
CA ARG A 12 -8.70 11.98 11.77
C ARG A 12 -7.29 12.02 11.16
N PHE A 13 -7.05 11.27 10.14
CA PHE A 13 -5.75 11.20 9.48
C PHE A 13 -5.71 11.94 8.15
N SER A 14 -6.76 12.70 7.81
CA SER A 14 -6.89 13.47 6.56
C SER A 14 -6.56 12.63 5.32
N ILE A 15 -7.07 11.37 5.29
CA ILE A 15 -6.65 10.39 4.27
C ILE A 15 -7.05 10.86 2.86
N ALA A 16 -8.28 11.34 2.69
CA ALA A 16 -8.79 11.78 1.40
C ALA A 16 -8.04 13.03 0.87
N GLU A 17 -7.60 13.91 1.77
CA GLU A 17 -6.89 15.15 1.46
C GLU A 17 -5.42 14.91 1.15
N THR A 18 -4.79 13.94 1.84
CA THR A 18 -3.34 13.72 1.78
C THR A 18 -2.93 12.53 0.91
N CYS A 19 -3.87 11.67 0.48
CA CYS A 19 -3.52 10.61 -0.44
C CYS A 19 -3.11 11.16 -1.82
N VAL A 20 -2.15 10.48 -2.44
CA VAL A 20 -1.51 10.86 -3.70
C VAL A 20 -1.85 9.85 -4.80
N PRO A 21 -1.71 10.18 -6.09
CA PRO A 21 -1.84 9.18 -7.16
C PRO A 21 -0.87 8.01 -6.92
N LEU A 22 -1.37 6.77 -7.08
CA LEU A 22 -0.52 5.59 -6.95
C LEU A 22 0.44 5.45 -8.13
N PHE A 23 -0.08 5.67 -9.34
CA PHE A 23 0.65 5.43 -10.58
C PHE A 23 0.98 6.72 -11.32
N ALA A 24 2.10 6.72 -12.03
CA ALA A 24 2.37 7.69 -13.09
C ALA A 24 1.50 7.35 -14.30
N THR A 25 0.63 8.27 -14.72
CA THR A 25 -0.30 8.08 -15.84
C THR A 25 -0.10 9.15 -16.91
N ASP A 26 -0.47 8.81 -18.15
CA ASP A 26 -0.67 9.81 -19.21
C ASP A 26 -2.06 10.48 -19.11
N ALA A 27 -2.37 11.36 -20.06
CA ALA A 27 -3.64 12.09 -20.10
C ALA A 27 -4.86 11.17 -20.33
N GLU A 28 -4.66 10.01 -20.95
CA GLU A 28 -5.68 9.01 -21.24
C GLU A 28 -5.89 8.03 -20.07
N GLY A 29 -5.09 8.15 -18.99
CA GLY A 29 -5.13 7.29 -17.82
C GLY A 29 -4.41 5.95 -17.99
N ASN A 30 -3.51 5.84 -18.97
CA ASN A 30 -2.65 4.67 -19.08
C ASN A 30 -1.48 4.81 -18.10
N VAL A 31 -1.23 3.76 -17.32
CA VAL A 31 -0.09 3.70 -16.42
C VAL A 31 1.19 3.55 -17.22
N GLN A 32 2.15 4.43 -16.97
CA GLN A 32 3.48 4.35 -17.55
C GLN A 32 4.24 3.14 -17.02
N HIS A 33 5.19 2.64 -17.80
CA HIS A 33 6.06 1.54 -17.38
C HIS A 33 7.52 1.81 -17.79
N LYS A 34 8.45 1.18 -17.09
CA LYS A 34 9.89 1.29 -17.33
C LYS A 34 10.54 -0.10 -17.39
N PRO A 35 11.62 -0.30 -18.13
CA PRO A 35 12.41 -1.52 -18.07
C PRO A 35 13.22 -1.57 -16.76
N VAL A 36 13.28 -2.75 -16.13
CA VAL A 36 14.02 -2.98 -14.88
C VAL A 36 14.84 -4.26 -14.98
N GLY A 37 16.07 -4.22 -14.46
CA GLY A 37 17.00 -5.34 -14.42
C GLY A 37 17.69 -5.61 -15.76
N LYS A 38 18.50 -6.68 -15.78
CA LYS A 38 19.29 -7.07 -16.99
C LYS A 38 18.42 -7.51 -18.14
N ASP A 39 17.26 -8.08 -17.85
CA ASP A 39 16.32 -8.61 -18.83
C ASP A 39 15.33 -7.54 -19.33
N HIS A 40 15.54 -6.27 -18.99
CA HIS A 40 14.67 -5.15 -19.36
C HIS A 40 13.19 -5.42 -19.10
N ARG A 41 12.89 -6.11 -17.99
CA ARG A 41 11.54 -6.48 -17.59
C ARG A 41 10.67 -5.24 -17.41
N PRO A 42 9.51 -5.12 -18.09
CA PRO A 42 8.65 -3.95 -17.96
C PRO A 42 7.96 -3.94 -16.59
N ILE A 43 8.02 -2.80 -15.89
CA ILE A 43 7.42 -2.60 -14.57
C ILE A 43 6.57 -1.33 -14.59
N LEU A 44 5.34 -1.42 -14.09
CA LEU A 44 4.45 -0.28 -13.88
C LEU A 44 5.12 0.79 -13.01
N MET A 45 4.96 2.06 -13.37
CA MET A 45 5.57 3.17 -12.64
C MET A 45 4.62 3.72 -11.59
N ARG A 46 5.13 3.86 -10.37
CA ARG A 46 4.50 4.69 -9.34
C ARG A 46 4.63 6.15 -9.73
N SER A 47 3.71 6.99 -9.25
CA SER A 47 3.89 8.44 -9.33
C SER A 47 5.08 8.89 -8.47
N ASP A 48 5.65 10.04 -8.77
CA ASP A 48 6.72 10.63 -7.97
C ASP A 48 6.21 10.97 -6.56
N GLU A 49 4.95 11.38 -6.44
CA GLU A 49 4.31 11.67 -5.16
C GLU A 49 4.14 10.41 -4.31
N CYS A 50 3.80 9.27 -4.92
CA CYS A 50 3.71 7.99 -4.22
C CYS A 50 5.09 7.56 -3.71
N GLU A 51 6.13 7.66 -4.54
CA GLU A 51 7.50 7.38 -4.12
C GLU A 51 7.95 8.30 -2.99
N ALA A 52 7.71 9.60 -3.10
CA ALA A 52 8.04 10.58 -2.08
C ALA A 52 7.32 10.29 -0.75
N MET A 53 6.03 9.93 -0.79
CA MET A 53 5.26 9.56 0.40
C MET A 53 5.85 8.32 1.08
N ILE A 54 6.15 7.26 0.34
CA ILE A 54 6.74 6.04 0.91
C ILE A 54 8.10 6.36 1.55
N LEU A 55 8.96 7.13 0.87
CA LEU A 55 10.27 7.51 1.38
C LEU A 55 10.15 8.34 2.65
N SER A 56 9.32 9.39 2.66
CA SER A 56 9.14 10.25 3.83
C SER A 56 8.65 9.48 5.06
N VAL A 57 7.73 8.54 4.88
CA VAL A 57 7.24 7.69 5.98
C VAL A 57 8.32 6.74 6.47
N THR A 58 9.07 6.12 5.57
CA THR A 58 10.13 5.16 5.95
C THR A 58 11.33 5.84 6.57
N ASP A 59 11.66 7.08 6.18
CA ASP A 59 12.72 7.87 6.81
C ASP A 59 12.46 8.09 8.30
N LEU A 60 11.21 8.34 8.69
CA LEU A 60 10.81 8.43 10.10
C LEU A 60 11.08 7.11 10.86
N LEU A 61 10.86 5.95 10.21
CA LEU A 61 11.11 4.64 10.80
C LEU A 61 12.63 4.40 10.95
N VAL A 62 13.41 4.74 9.93
CA VAL A 62 14.88 4.62 9.93
C VAL A 62 15.49 5.54 10.97
N GLU A 63 15.05 6.80 11.04
CA GLU A 63 15.50 7.77 12.04
C GLU A 63 15.21 7.28 13.46
N GLY A 64 13.96 6.80 13.71
CA GLY A 64 13.58 6.25 15.00
C GLY A 64 14.43 5.06 15.43
N TRP A 65 14.79 4.19 14.49
CA TRP A 65 15.68 3.07 14.73
C TRP A 65 17.14 3.52 14.99
N THR A 66 17.66 4.41 14.14
CA THR A 66 19.02 4.94 14.24
C THR A 66 19.25 5.65 15.58
N ASN A 67 18.27 6.47 15.98
CA ASN A 67 18.31 7.23 17.24
C ASN A 67 17.86 6.40 18.46
N LYS A 68 17.57 5.11 18.28
CA LYS A 68 17.13 4.18 19.34
C LYS A 68 15.87 4.63 20.09
N THR A 69 15.06 5.48 19.48
CA THR A 69 13.79 5.93 20.07
C THR A 69 12.69 4.86 19.92
N ASN A 70 12.77 4.05 18.86
CA ASN A 70 11.87 2.94 18.55
C ASN A 70 10.38 3.31 18.69
N GLN A 71 10.04 4.55 18.35
CA GLN A 71 8.72 5.12 18.58
C GLN A 71 7.64 4.67 17.58
N PHE A 72 8.02 3.92 16.53
CA PHE A 72 7.10 3.47 15.49
C PHE A 72 7.08 1.95 15.36
N ASP A 73 5.88 1.37 15.30
CA ASP A 73 5.67 -0.04 14.99
C ASP A 73 5.99 -0.36 13.53
N GLY A 74 5.75 0.60 12.64
CA GLY A 74 5.94 0.45 11.20
C GLY A 74 5.16 1.47 10.40
N MET A 75 4.91 1.14 9.14
CA MET A 75 4.11 1.90 8.20
C MET A 75 2.76 1.20 7.97
N LEU A 76 1.65 1.91 8.21
CA LEU A 76 0.35 1.58 7.66
C LEU A 76 0.26 2.20 6.27
N TYR A 77 -0.26 1.46 5.28
CA TYR A 77 -0.53 2.01 3.96
C TYR A 77 -1.86 1.49 3.39
N MET A 78 -2.44 2.27 2.52
CA MET A 78 -3.71 1.96 1.87
C MET A 78 -3.66 2.35 0.40
N THR A 79 -4.35 1.56 -0.42
CA THR A 79 -4.69 1.90 -1.79
C THR A 79 -6.20 2.07 -1.87
N GLY A 80 -6.68 3.05 -2.61
CA GLY A 80 -8.11 3.30 -2.72
C GLY A 80 -8.48 4.25 -3.85
N LEU A 81 -9.76 4.60 -3.86
CA LEU A 81 -10.37 5.53 -4.80
C LEU A 81 -10.81 6.77 -4.06
N LYS A 82 -11.01 7.87 -4.80
CA LYS A 82 -11.71 9.07 -4.29
C LYS A 82 -13.10 9.11 -4.89
N GLU A 83 -14.12 9.00 -4.06
CA GLU A 83 -15.53 9.08 -4.47
C GLU A 83 -16.25 10.15 -3.64
N ALA A 84 -16.77 11.18 -4.30
CA ALA A 84 -17.46 12.29 -3.65
C ALA A 84 -16.68 12.88 -2.44
N GLY A 85 -15.35 13.01 -2.59
CA GLY A 85 -14.48 13.55 -1.54
C GLY A 85 -14.08 12.57 -0.43
N ASN A 86 -14.57 11.31 -0.48
CA ASN A 86 -14.24 10.28 0.50
C ASN A 86 -13.19 9.31 -0.05
N PHE A 87 -12.42 8.69 0.83
CA PHE A 87 -11.50 7.61 0.47
C PHE A 87 -12.19 6.25 0.59
N VAL A 88 -12.32 5.54 -0.54
CA VAL A 88 -12.87 4.19 -0.63
C VAL A 88 -11.72 3.19 -0.72
N PRO A 89 -11.52 2.32 0.28
CA PRO A 89 -10.36 1.44 0.32
C PRO A 89 -10.48 0.30 -0.69
N LEU A 90 -9.38 0.04 -1.40
CA LEU A 90 -9.19 -1.15 -2.23
C LEU A 90 -8.21 -2.14 -1.59
N TYR A 91 -7.21 -1.66 -0.88
CA TYR A 91 -6.26 -2.51 -0.18
C TYR A 91 -5.69 -1.81 1.04
N ILE A 92 -5.48 -2.58 2.11
CA ILE A 92 -4.87 -2.13 3.36
C ILE A 92 -3.71 -3.06 3.67
N GLY A 93 -2.57 -2.50 4.05
CA GLY A 93 -1.39 -3.28 4.40
C GLY A 93 -0.47 -2.55 5.36
N LYS A 94 0.51 -3.31 5.88
CA LYS A 94 1.54 -2.79 6.76
C LYS A 94 2.94 -3.23 6.33
N SER A 95 3.92 -2.47 6.77
CA SER A 95 5.33 -2.88 6.79
C SER A 95 5.88 -2.58 8.19
N GLU A 96 6.26 -3.62 8.91
CA GLU A 96 6.80 -3.49 10.27
C GLU A 96 8.20 -2.88 10.25
N THR A 97 8.52 -2.05 11.26
CA THR A 97 9.84 -1.44 11.43
C THR A 97 10.90 -2.52 11.61
N PHE A 98 10.62 -3.54 12.40
CA PHE A 98 11.58 -4.58 12.74
C PHE A 98 11.35 -5.87 11.95
N GLY A 99 12.45 -6.54 11.61
CA GLY A 99 12.45 -7.90 11.10
C GLY A 99 12.11 -8.92 12.20
N LYS A 100 11.85 -10.16 11.79
CA LYS A 100 11.61 -11.25 12.74
C LYS A 100 12.90 -11.59 13.49
N GLY A 101 12.88 -11.53 14.80
CA GLY A 101 13.80 -12.19 15.71
C GLY A 101 14.87 -11.34 16.40
N ASP A 102 15.32 -10.19 15.85
CA ASP A 102 16.53 -9.53 16.34
C ASP A 102 16.47 -8.01 16.53
N ARG A 103 15.28 -7.42 16.40
CA ARG A 103 15.06 -5.97 16.44
C ARG A 103 15.88 -5.16 15.41
N ASN A 104 16.45 -5.81 14.41
CA ASN A 104 17.06 -5.12 13.30
C ASN A 104 15.99 -4.54 12.37
N LEU A 105 16.37 -3.47 11.68
CA LEU A 105 15.49 -2.83 10.70
C LEU A 105 15.03 -3.83 9.63
N SER A 106 13.74 -3.87 9.37
CA SER A 106 13.14 -4.77 8.39
C SER A 106 13.82 -4.63 7.02
N ALA A 107 14.03 -5.75 6.36
CA ALA A 107 14.58 -5.78 5.00
C ALA A 107 13.70 -5.01 3.98
N ASN A 108 12.40 -4.88 4.28
CA ASN A 108 11.47 -4.09 3.46
C ASN A 108 11.70 -2.57 3.58
N ILE A 109 12.38 -2.11 4.63
CA ILE A 109 12.59 -0.70 4.94
C ILE A 109 14.06 -0.33 4.78
N LYS A 110 14.94 -1.25 5.15
CA LYS A 110 16.38 -1.07 5.06
C LYS A 110 16.83 -0.77 3.62
N ASN A 111 17.58 0.31 3.45
CA ASN A 111 18.18 0.70 2.17
C ASN A 111 17.19 1.05 1.03
N LEU A 112 15.98 1.48 1.34
CA LEU A 112 14.97 1.87 0.33
C LEU A 112 15.48 2.86 -0.71
N HIS A 113 16.22 3.89 -0.29
CA HIS A 113 16.82 4.86 -1.20
C HIS A 113 17.89 4.26 -2.13
N LYS A 114 18.49 3.14 -1.73
CA LYS A 114 19.57 2.48 -2.50
C LYS A 114 19.06 1.39 -3.42
N ASP A 115 17.95 0.75 -3.06
CA ASP A 115 17.43 -0.41 -3.76
C ASP A 115 15.91 -0.33 -3.92
N LYS A 116 15.48 0.33 -4.99
CA LYS A 116 14.07 0.44 -5.36
C LYS A 116 13.40 -0.91 -5.68
N SER A 117 14.18 -1.97 -5.94
CA SER A 117 13.64 -3.32 -6.12
C SER A 117 12.99 -3.87 -4.84
N LYS A 118 13.39 -3.31 -3.68
CA LYS A 118 12.87 -3.65 -2.35
C LYS A 118 12.11 -2.50 -1.69
N PHE A 119 11.60 -1.58 -2.49
CA PHE A 119 10.97 -0.35 -2.04
C PHE A 119 9.73 -0.61 -1.18
N ALA A 120 9.93 -0.85 0.13
CA ALA A 120 8.96 -1.41 1.07
C ALA A 120 8.26 -2.63 0.45
N ARG A 121 6.92 -2.69 0.51
CA ARG A 121 6.14 -3.69 -0.25
C ARG A 121 5.81 -3.23 -1.67
N TRP A 122 6.23 -2.05 -2.05
CA TRP A 122 5.95 -1.43 -3.34
C TRP A 122 7.12 -1.50 -4.32
N GLY A 123 8.10 -2.38 -4.03
CA GLY A 123 9.28 -2.59 -4.87
C GLY A 123 8.98 -3.19 -6.24
N ASP A 124 10.01 -3.16 -7.10
CA ASP A 124 9.94 -3.58 -8.49
C ASP A 124 10.15 -5.10 -8.68
N ASN A 125 10.48 -5.85 -7.62
CA ASN A 125 10.66 -7.30 -7.68
C ASN A 125 9.35 -8.06 -7.46
N TYR A 126 9.36 -9.35 -7.85
CA TYR A 126 8.29 -10.29 -7.48
C TYR A 126 8.20 -10.49 -5.97
N ALA A 127 7.03 -10.86 -5.48
CA ALA A 127 6.62 -10.83 -4.07
C ALA A 127 6.51 -9.41 -3.48
N TYR A 128 6.49 -8.39 -4.35
CA TYR A 128 6.16 -7.01 -4.04
C TYR A 128 4.99 -6.55 -4.91
N HIS A 129 4.17 -5.64 -4.41
CA HIS A 129 2.91 -5.28 -5.06
C HIS A 129 3.07 -4.81 -6.51
N ILE A 130 4.03 -3.93 -6.78
CA ILE A 130 4.23 -3.39 -8.13
C ILE A 130 4.83 -4.45 -9.07
N GLY A 131 5.80 -5.24 -8.60
CA GLY A 131 6.43 -6.27 -9.43
C GLY A 131 5.47 -7.37 -9.86
N ASP A 132 4.69 -7.92 -8.92
CA ASP A 132 3.70 -8.97 -9.20
C ASP A 132 2.51 -8.44 -10.01
N LEU A 133 2.04 -7.21 -9.71
CA LEU A 133 0.96 -6.58 -10.49
C LEU A 133 1.42 -6.33 -11.94
N SER A 134 2.66 -5.88 -12.13
CA SER A 134 3.24 -5.68 -13.46
C SER A 134 3.25 -6.97 -14.28
N ALA A 135 3.52 -8.11 -13.66
CA ALA A 135 3.48 -9.40 -14.34
C ALA A 135 2.07 -9.77 -14.81
N CYS A 136 1.02 -9.30 -14.13
CA CYS A 136 -0.37 -9.58 -14.53
C CYS A 136 -0.91 -8.59 -15.56
N VAL A 137 -0.29 -7.41 -15.72
CA VAL A 137 -0.79 -6.33 -16.59
C VAL A 137 0.04 -6.23 -17.89
N LEU A 138 1.36 -6.44 -17.79
CA LEU A 138 2.31 -6.23 -18.90
C LEU A 138 2.76 -7.56 -19.52
N THR A 139 3.05 -7.55 -20.80
CA THR A 139 3.70 -8.66 -21.49
C THR A 139 5.18 -8.75 -21.13
N GLY A 140 5.84 -9.88 -21.41
CA GLY A 140 7.28 -10.07 -21.14
C GLY A 140 7.61 -10.63 -19.75
N HIS A 141 6.61 -11.06 -18.99
CA HIS A 141 6.77 -11.78 -17.73
C HIS A 141 6.46 -13.27 -17.91
N ALA A 142 7.14 -14.11 -17.15
CA ALA A 142 6.89 -15.55 -17.13
C ALA A 142 5.53 -15.86 -16.47
N GLU A 143 4.82 -16.88 -16.97
CA GLU A 143 3.45 -17.21 -16.53
C GLU A 143 3.37 -17.55 -15.04
N GLU A 144 4.40 -18.21 -14.47
CA GLU A 144 4.47 -18.55 -13.05
C GLU A 144 4.54 -17.31 -12.11
N LYS A 145 4.77 -16.12 -12.67
CA LYS A 145 4.76 -14.85 -11.94
C LYS A 145 3.36 -14.22 -11.85
N LYS A 146 2.43 -14.70 -12.65
CA LYS A 146 1.03 -14.24 -12.69
C LYS A 146 0.22 -14.90 -11.58
N THR A 147 0.34 -14.41 -10.36
CA THR A 147 -0.38 -15.01 -9.23
C THR A 147 -1.85 -14.59 -9.20
N LEU A 148 -2.74 -15.48 -8.75
CA LEU A 148 -4.18 -15.23 -8.65
C LEU A 148 -4.53 -13.95 -7.86
N LYS A 149 -3.74 -13.63 -6.84
CA LYS A 149 -3.91 -12.39 -6.07
C LYS A 149 -3.80 -11.17 -6.97
N TYR A 150 -2.75 -11.08 -7.77
CA TYR A 150 -2.50 -9.89 -8.59
C TYR A 150 -3.23 -9.90 -9.91
N GLN A 151 -3.69 -11.05 -10.39
CA GLN A 151 -4.71 -11.11 -11.45
C GLN A 151 -6.00 -10.43 -11.00
N SER A 152 -6.49 -10.73 -9.78
CA SER A 152 -7.66 -10.05 -9.21
C SER A 152 -7.44 -8.54 -9.05
N TRP A 153 -6.20 -8.11 -8.74
CA TRP A 153 -5.88 -6.68 -8.70
C TRP A 153 -5.91 -6.07 -10.10
N ALA A 154 -5.33 -6.74 -11.09
CA ALA A 154 -5.33 -6.28 -12.47
C ALA A 154 -6.76 -6.12 -13.00
N ASP A 155 -7.62 -7.12 -12.78
CA ASP A 155 -9.04 -7.08 -13.18
C ASP A 155 -9.82 -5.95 -12.51
N CYS A 156 -9.52 -5.67 -11.24
CA CYS A 156 -10.16 -4.59 -10.50
C CYS A 156 -9.70 -3.20 -10.96
N LEU A 157 -8.40 -3.01 -11.17
CA LEU A 157 -7.81 -1.70 -11.38
C LEU A 157 -7.77 -1.28 -12.85
N PHE A 158 -7.59 -2.22 -13.78
CA PHE A 158 -7.37 -1.93 -15.18
C PHE A 158 -8.58 -2.29 -16.05
N LYS A 159 -8.79 -1.48 -17.10
CA LYS A 159 -9.85 -1.69 -18.08
C LYS A 159 -9.35 -2.58 -19.22
N GLN A 160 -8.20 -2.21 -19.78
CA GLN A 160 -7.52 -2.93 -20.85
C GLN A 160 -6.04 -2.52 -20.86
N GLY A 161 -5.14 -3.49 -20.93
CA GLY A 161 -3.69 -3.22 -20.88
C GLY A 161 -3.32 -2.39 -19.66
N THR A 162 -2.69 -1.24 -19.86
CA THR A 162 -2.27 -0.33 -18.79
C THR A 162 -3.31 0.75 -18.43
N GLN A 163 -4.47 0.80 -19.12
CA GLN A 163 -5.49 1.80 -18.88
C GLN A 163 -6.24 1.53 -17.57
N LEU A 164 -6.17 2.47 -16.63
CA LEU A 164 -6.94 2.40 -15.38
C LEU A 164 -8.44 2.56 -15.64
N ARG A 165 -9.28 1.86 -14.86
CA ARG A 165 -10.72 2.07 -14.83
C ARG A 165 -11.07 3.45 -14.27
N GLN A 166 -10.30 3.89 -13.27
CA GLN A 166 -10.40 5.20 -12.63
C GLN A 166 -9.10 5.48 -11.87
N PRO A 167 -8.80 6.75 -11.51
CA PRO A 167 -7.61 7.09 -10.75
C PRO A 167 -7.51 6.33 -9.43
N VAL A 168 -6.36 5.74 -9.16
CA VAL A 168 -6.06 4.99 -7.95
C VAL A 168 -5.12 5.81 -7.08
N TYR A 169 -5.43 5.89 -5.78
CA TYR A 169 -4.69 6.69 -4.82
C TYR A 169 -3.98 5.82 -3.79
N PHE A 170 -2.90 6.35 -3.27
CA PHE A 170 -2.08 5.75 -2.22
C PHE A 170 -1.99 6.69 -1.02
N TRP A 171 -2.04 6.11 0.17
CA TRP A 171 -1.80 6.81 1.42
C TRP A 171 -0.96 5.95 2.35
N ALA A 172 -0.03 6.57 3.08
CA ALA A 172 0.80 5.89 4.07
C ALA A 172 1.08 6.78 5.27
N LYS A 173 1.31 6.13 6.44
CA LYS A 173 1.63 6.80 7.70
C LYS A 173 2.53 5.95 8.56
N ALA A 174 3.58 6.56 9.15
CA ALA A 174 4.34 5.96 10.23
C ALA A 174 3.44 5.84 11.48
N TRP A 175 3.29 4.61 11.99
CA TRP A 175 2.35 4.31 13.06
C TRP A 175 3.05 4.18 14.40
N LYS A 176 2.61 4.99 15.38
CA LYS A 176 3.06 4.90 16.78
C LYS A 176 2.13 3.99 17.56
N PRO A 177 2.63 3.18 18.50
CA PRO A 177 1.79 2.35 19.39
C PRO A 177 0.72 3.14 20.14
N ALA A 178 1.00 4.43 20.44
CA ALA A 178 0.09 5.32 21.13
C ALA A 178 -1.03 5.94 20.25
N HIS A 179 -1.00 5.73 18.92
CA HIS A 179 -2.05 6.23 18.06
C HIS A 179 -3.38 5.51 18.32
N ILE A 180 -4.45 6.31 18.39
CA ILE A 180 -5.82 5.78 18.46
C ILE A 180 -6.17 5.17 17.10
N GLY A 181 -6.55 3.90 17.11
CA GLY A 181 -6.92 3.15 15.92
C GLY A 181 -8.29 3.51 15.36
N ILE A 182 -8.81 2.61 14.51
CA ILE A 182 -10.14 2.82 13.87
C ILE A 182 -11.28 2.74 14.88
N TRP A 183 -11.10 2.02 15.97
CA TRP A 183 -12.08 1.89 17.06
C TRP A 183 -11.61 2.69 18.26
N GLU A 184 -12.19 3.88 18.44
CA GLU A 184 -11.73 4.83 19.46
C GLU A 184 -11.84 4.30 20.88
N GLU A 185 -12.93 3.58 21.16
CA GLU A 185 -13.18 3.00 22.48
C GLU A 185 -12.15 1.93 22.86
N TYR A 186 -11.48 1.34 21.88
CA TYR A 186 -10.34 0.45 22.13
C TYR A 186 -9.09 1.21 22.57
N GLY A 187 -8.96 2.48 22.15
CA GLY A 187 -7.84 3.35 22.50
C GLY A 187 -6.60 3.12 21.61
N ALA A 188 -5.42 3.18 22.25
CA ALA A 188 -4.14 3.01 21.58
C ALA A 188 -4.04 1.60 20.95
N THR A 189 -3.69 1.57 19.66
CA THR A 189 -3.82 0.33 18.87
C THR A 189 -2.51 0.02 18.15
N PRO A 190 -1.85 -1.12 18.47
CA PRO A 190 -0.66 -1.58 17.76
C PRO A 190 -0.94 -1.81 16.28
N LEU A 191 0.07 -1.56 15.42
CA LEU A 191 -0.05 -1.62 13.96
C LEU A 191 -0.60 -2.96 13.44
N ALA A 192 -0.13 -4.06 14.00
CA ALA A 192 -0.57 -5.40 13.56
C ALA A 192 -2.06 -5.61 13.79
N PHE A 193 -2.58 -5.20 14.94
CA PHE A 193 -4.00 -5.31 15.27
C PHE A 193 -4.85 -4.31 14.49
N LEU A 194 -4.33 -3.09 14.30
CA LEU A 194 -4.99 -2.06 13.49
C LEU A 194 -5.27 -2.53 12.07
N GLU A 195 -4.30 -3.17 11.41
CA GLU A 195 -4.47 -3.68 10.05
C GLU A 195 -5.67 -4.63 9.96
N TYR A 196 -5.80 -5.59 10.87
CA TYR A 196 -6.94 -6.51 10.90
C TYR A 196 -8.27 -5.80 11.13
N MET A 197 -8.32 -4.86 12.06
CA MET A 197 -9.54 -4.08 12.34
C MET A 197 -9.96 -3.26 11.12
N LEU A 198 -9.00 -2.59 10.47
CA LEU A 198 -9.24 -1.81 9.25
C LEU A 198 -9.78 -2.68 8.12
N ILE A 199 -9.16 -3.84 7.86
CA ILE A 199 -9.62 -4.78 6.84
C ILE A 199 -11.04 -5.26 7.16
N GLY A 200 -11.33 -5.60 8.41
CA GLY A 200 -12.66 -6.04 8.83
C GLY A 200 -13.75 -4.99 8.65
N VAL A 201 -13.44 -3.71 8.89
CA VAL A 201 -14.38 -2.60 8.64
C VAL A 201 -14.49 -2.31 7.15
N ALA A 202 -13.36 -2.22 6.44
CA ALA A 202 -13.29 -1.94 5.01
C ALA A 202 -14.06 -2.98 4.17
N GLY A 203 -13.95 -4.27 4.51
CA GLY A 203 -14.66 -5.35 3.83
C GLY A 203 -16.19 -5.28 3.91
N GLN A 204 -16.73 -4.43 4.78
CA GLN A 204 -18.18 -4.21 4.91
C GLN A 204 -18.66 -2.95 4.15
N ILE A 205 -17.73 -2.13 3.66
CA ILE A 205 -18.05 -0.86 3.00
C ILE A 205 -17.53 -0.82 1.56
N SER A 206 -16.53 -1.64 1.24
CA SER A 206 -15.95 -1.74 -0.10
C SER A 206 -16.09 -3.18 -0.63
N PRO A 207 -17.01 -3.42 -1.59
CA PRO A 207 -17.17 -4.74 -2.18
C PRO A 207 -15.96 -5.19 -3.00
N ASN A 208 -15.13 -4.25 -3.42
CA ASN A 208 -13.94 -4.48 -4.25
C ASN A 208 -12.64 -4.54 -3.42
N LEU A 209 -12.74 -4.79 -2.10
CA LEU A 209 -11.54 -4.88 -1.28
C LEU A 209 -10.67 -6.07 -1.70
N LEU A 210 -9.41 -5.80 -2.01
CA LEU A 210 -8.44 -6.75 -2.57
C LEU A 210 -7.66 -7.54 -1.50
N ASN A 211 -7.89 -7.26 -0.22
CA ASN A 211 -7.36 -8.07 0.86
C ASN A 211 -7.99 -9.47 0.82
N ARG A 212 -7.17 -10.51 0.98
CA ARG A 212 -7.64 -11.91 1.04
C ARG A 212 -7.83 -12.42 2.46
N GLU A 213 -7.07 -11.88 3.39
CA GLU A 213 -7.13 -12.21 4.82
C GLU A 213 -8.02 -11.22 5.55
N GLY A 214 -8.69 -11.67 6.61
CA GLY A 214 -9.55 -10.81 7.43
C GLY A 214 -10.94 -10.52 6.85
N LEU A 215 -11.30 -11.11 5.72
CA LEU A 215 -12.65 -11.04 5.14
C LEU A 215 -13.44 -12.31 5.48
N ALA A 216 -14.68 -12.13 5.94
CA ALA A 216 -15.64 -13.23 5.95
C ALA A 216 -15.93 -13.61 4.49
N ARG A 217 -15.46 -14.77 4.06
CA ARG A 217 -15.85 -15.34 2.77
C ARG A 217 -17.21 -16.04 2.96
N SER A 218 -18.24 -15.49 2.38
CA SER A 218 -19.50 -16.21 2.16
C SER A 218 -19.32 -17.28 1.10
#